data_3cdf24d018f4dfdb046567e97d17c612
#
_entry.id   3cdf24d018f4dfdb046567e97d17c612
#
_cell.length_a   1.000
_cell.length_b   1.000
_cell.length_c   1.000
_cell.angle_alpha   90.00
_cell.angle_beta   90.00
_cell.angle_gamma   90.00
#
_symmetry.space_group_name_H-M   'P 1'
#
loop_
_entity.id
_entity.type
_entity.pdbx_description
1 polymer ?
#
loop_
_entity_poly.entity_id
_entity_poly.type
_entity_poly.pdbx_seq_one_letter_code
_entity_poly.pdbx_strand_id
1 'polypeptide(L)'
;VCVTTDKPAYVAQFMKNGVCSGLTGSNGDPAVFISPDINQRLIKTIVGTATTANMNKHWVNILIDQTAKNAVFINGTKVSAASFTNVTTCNNKYAYAQLAVSNPSSNLIECDSGMIVVAYGVGPYESYSYSAGALFENIEFDFSITRSGKCPSVPVTLKSTSTTTAKAIKWEFGCKY
;
A
#
# COMPACT_ATOMS: atom_id res chain seq x y z
N VAL A 1 0.85 -14.09 -8.85
CA VAL A 1 -0.26 -14.75 -8.15
C VAL A 1 -1.30 -13.70 -7.80
N CYS A 2 -2.58 -14.00 -7.97
CA CYS A 2 -3.69 -13.20 -7.51
C CYS A 2 -4.36 -13.91 -6.33
N VAL A 3 -4.56 -13.21 -5.24
CA VAL A 3 -5.24 -13.73 -4.06
C VAL A 3 -6.52 -12.95 -3.87
N THR A 4 -7.64 -13.66 -3.80
CA THR A 4 -8.96 -13.08 -3.51
C THR A 4 -9.56 -13.83 -2.32
N THR A 5 -10.10 -13.09 -1.36
CA THR A 5 -10.70 -13.67 -0.15
C THR A 5 -12.09 -13.08 0.08
N ASP A 6 -12.96 -13.84 0.71
CA ASP A 6 -14.33 -13.43 1.11
C ASP A 6 -14.36 -12.71 2.46
N LYS A 7 -13.24 -12.70 3.16
CA LYS A 7 -13.05 -12.07 4.47
C LYS A 7 -11.74 -11.30 4.51
N PRO A 8 -11.59 -10.33 5.42
CA PRO A 8 -10.30 -9.68 5.64
C PRO A 8 -9.19 -10.70 5.89
N ALA A 9 -8.09 -10.57 5.16
CA ALA A 9 -6.94 -11.46 5.26
C ALA A 9 -5.63 -10.68 5.11
N TYR A 10 -4.57 -11.22 5.67
CA TYR A 10 -3.21 -10.73 5.46
C TYR A 10 -2.47 -11.67 4.52
N VAL A 11 -1.75 -11.11 3.56
CA VAL A 11 -0.87 -11.86 2.67
C VAL A 11 0.57 -11.52 3.01
N ALA A 12 1.29 -12.48 3.58
CA ALA A 12 2.72 -12.34 3.85
C ALA A 12 3.53 -12.95 2.69
N GLN A 13 4.51 -12.21 2.21
CA GLN A 13 5.46 -12.71 1.23
C GLN A 13 6.84 -12.85 1.87
N PHE A 14 7.43 -14.03 1.70
CA PHE A 14 8.78 -14.35 2.18
C PHE A 14 9.78 -14.23 1.04
N MET A 15 10.87 -13.54 1.28
CA MET A 15 12.04 -13.54 0.42
C MET A 15 12.90 -14.77 0.75
N LYS A 16 13.32 -15.52 -0.26
CA LYS A 16 14.23 -16.65 -0.07
C LYS A 16 15.63 -16.15 0.25
N ASN A 17 16.39 -16.97 1.00
CA ASN A 17 17.83 -16.70 1.16
C ASN A 17 18.59 -16.89 -0.17
N GLY A 18 19.81 -16.37 -0.24
CA GLY A 18 20.63 -16.38 -1.45
C GLY A 18 20.88 -17.76 -2.01
N VAL A 19 21.12 -18.77 -1.15
CA VAL A 19 21.37 -20.16 -1.57
C VAL A 19 20.14 -20.75 -2.28
N CYS A 20 18.95 -20.56 -1.72
CA CYS A 20 17.69 -21.04 -2.32
C CYS A 20 17.28 -20.26 -3.59
N SER A 21 17.86 -19.09 -3.82
CA SER A 21 17.59 -18.23 -4.98
C SER A 21 18.56 -18.45 -6.14
N GLY A 22 19.52 -19.37 -5.99
CA GLY A 22 20.58 -19.62 -6.99
C GLY A 22 21.59 -18.47 -7.08
N LEU A 23 21.58 -17.53 -6.15
CA LEU A 23 22.61 -16.49 -6.05
C LEU A 23 23.91 -17.11 -5.53
N THR A 24 25.01 -16.86 -6.21
CA THR A 24 26.33 -17.29 -5.77
C THR A 24 26.78 -16.44 -4.58
N GLY A 25 27.29 -17.09 -3.55
CA GLY A 25 27.78 -16.45 -2.32
C GLY A 25 26.70 -16.29 -1.26
N SER A 26 27.08 -15.73 -0.13
CA SER A 26 26.26 -15.51 1.06
C SER A 26 25.34 -14.29 0.95
N ASN A 27 24.80 -14.01 -0.23
CA ASN A 27 23.99 -12.82 -0.45
C ASN A 27 22.52 -13.09 -0.06
N GLY A 28 22.04 -12.29 0.88
CA GLY A 28 20.66 -12.22 1.29
C GLY A 28 20.26 -13.25 2.35
N ASP A 29 19.55 -12.77 3.33
CA ASP A 29 18.83 -13.55 4.35
C ASP A 29 17.33 -13.56 4.07
N PRO A 30 16.55 -14.46 4.69
CA PRO A 30 15.10 -14.40 4.60
C PRO A 30 14.56 -13.09 5.14
N ALA A 31 13.68 -12.45 4.39
CA ALA A 31 12.93 -11.28 4.82
C ALA A 31 11.44 -11.47 4.55
N VAL A 32 10.58 -10.78 5.27
CA VAL A 32 9.12 -10.87 5.14
C VAL A 32 8.51 -9.49 5.10
N PHE A 33 7.47 -9.33 4.30
CA PHE A 33 6.60 -8.16 4.36
C PHE A 33 5.13 -8.57 4.24
N ILE A 34 4.24 -7.73 4.75
CA ILE A 34 2.80 -7.87 4.58
C ILE A 34 2.40 -7.02 3.36
N SER A 35 1.77 -7.67 2.38
CA SER A 35 1.30 -6.96 1.19
C SER A 35 0.05 -6.15 1.52
N PRO A 36 -0.02 -4.86 1.16
CA PRO A 36 -1.26 -4.11 1.19
C PRO A 36 -2.29 -4.70 0.24
N ASP A 37 -3.58 -4.45 0.54
CA ASP A 37 -4.67 -4.71 -0.40
C ASP A 37 -4.58 -3.78 -1.61
N ILE A 38 -5.09 -4.24 -2.76
CA ILE A 38 -5.07 -3.46 -4.00
C ILE A 38 -5.85 -2.14 -3.92
N ASN A 39 -6.79 -2.02 -2.98
CA ASN A 39 -7.53 -0.79 -2.72
C ASN A 39 -6.74 0.21 -1.86
N GLN A 40 -5.62 -0.21 -1.27
CA GLN A 40 -4.74 0.62 -0.43
C GLN A 40 -3.59 1.25 -1.22
N ARG A 41 -3.77 1.46 -2.52
CA ARG A 41 -2.76 2.07 -3.40
C ARG A 41 -2.47 3.51 -3.04
N LEU A 42 -1.20 3.87 -3.08
CA LEU A 42 -0.72 5.24 -2.87
C LEU A 42 -0.46 5.92 -4.20
N ILE A 43 -0.74 7.21 -4.29
CA ILE A 43 -0.34 8.02 -5.46
C ILE A 43 1.10 8.52 -5.35
N LYS A 44 1.65 8.53 -4.14
CA LYS A 44 2.99 9.04 -3.84
C LYS A 44 3.55 8.37 -2.59
N THR A 45 4.82 7.98 -2.65
CA THR A 45 5.51 7.42 -1.49
C THR A 45 7.01 7.70 -1.55
N ILE A 46 7.66 7.66 -0.41
CA ILE A 46 9.12 7.75 -0.30
C ILE A 46 9.66 6.41 0.18
N VAL A 47 10.60 5.88 -0.57
CA VAL A 47 11.32 4.65 -0.26
C VAL A 47 12.73 4.99 0.22
N GLY A 48 13.05 4.63 1.46
CA GLY A 48 14.40 4.66 1.99
C GLY A 48 15.13 3.34 1.73
N THR A 49 16.40 3.41 1.40
CA THR A 49 17.27 2.23 1.32
C THR A 49 18.11 2.08 2.58
N ALA A 50 18.38 0.86 3.00
CA ALA A 50 19.28 0.63 4.13
C ALA A 50 20.71 1.05 3.75
N THR A 51 21.35 1.84 4.62
CA THR A 51 22.68 2.41 4.39
C THR A 51 23.80 1.64 5.12
N THR A 52 23.58 0.39 5.48
CA THR A 52 24.62 -0.44 6.11
C THR A 52 25.71 -0.75 5.09
N ALA A 53 26.94 -0.89 5.54
CA ALA A 53 28.10 -1.13 4.68
C ALA A 53 27.97 -2.38 3.82
N ASN A 54 27.14 -3.33 4.24
CA ASN A 54 26.94 -4.61 3.56
C ASN A 54 25.76 -4.59 2.57
N MET A 55 24.84 -3.64 2.67
CA MET A 55 23.68 -3.51 1.79
C MET A 55 24.04 -2.70 0.56
N ASN A 56 24.25 -3.35 -0.56
CA ASN A 56 24.74 -2.70 -1.78
C ASN A 56 23.80 -2.84 -2.99
N LYS A 57 22.71 -3.57 -2.85
CA LYS A 57 21.75 -3.78 -3.93
C LYS A 57 20.33 -3.53 -3.42
N HIS A 58 19.64 -2.60 -4.07
CA HIS A 58 18.32 -2.14 -3.67
C HIS A 58 17.37 -2.13 -4.85
N TRP A 59 16.13 -2.55 -4.61
CA TRP A 59 15.08 -2.57 -5.62
C TRP A 59 13.75 -2.14 -5.03
N VAL A 60 12.89 -1.74 -5.94
CA VAL A 60 11.47 -1.57 -5.69
C VAL A 60 10.67 -2.44 -6.65
N ASN A 61 9.66 -3.11 -6.13
CA ASN A 61 8.60 -3.71 -6.92
C ASN A 61 7.42 -2.74 -6.90
N ILE A 62 6.96 -2.33 -8.08
CA ILE A 62 5.84 -1.41 -8.24
C ILE A 62 4.72 -2.16 -8.95
N LEU A 63 3.53 -2.21 -8.33
CA LEU A 63 2.31 -2.75 -8.91
C LEU A 63 1.34 -1.61 -9.20
N ILE A 64 0.83 -1.56 -10.41
CA ILE A 64 -0.07 -0.52 -10.93
C ILE A 64 -1.21 -1.12 -11.75
N ASP A 65 -2.21 -0.33 -12.09
CA ASP A 65 -3.13 -0.69 -13.18
C ASP A 65 -2.36 -0.79 -14.50
N GLN A 66 -2.71 -1.75 -15.36
CA GLN A 66 -2.05 -1.97 -16.65
C GLN A 66 -2.03 -0.70 -17.53
N THR A 67 -3.07 0.10 -17.47
CA THR A 67 -3.20 1.36 -18.23
C THR A 67 -2.27 2.47 -17.74
N ALA A 68 -1.73 2.34 -16.53
CA ALA A 68 -0.92 3.36 -15.88
C ALA A 68 0.59 3.24 -16.14
N LYS A 69 1.04 2.37 -17.05
CA LYS A 69 2.48 2.14 -17.33
C LYS A 69 3.26 3.40 -17.71
N ASN A 70 2.58 4.41 -18.23
CA ASN A 70 3.18 5.68 -18.64
C ASN A 70 3.08 6.78 -17.56
N ALA A 71 2.51 6.48 -16.39
CA ALA A 71 2.23 7.45 -15.34
C ALA A 71 3.14 7.30 -14.10
N VAL A 72 4.17 6.45 -14.16
CA VAL A 72 5.08 6.20 -13.03
C VAL A 72 6.34 7.04 -13.17
N PHE A 73 6.72 7.69 -12.07
CA PHE A 73 7.93 8.48 -11.96
C PHE A 73 8.74 8.05 -10.73
N ILE A 74 10.07 8.07 -10.86
CA ILE A 74 11.00 7.90 -9.75
C ILE A 74 11.92 9.12 -9.74
N ASN A 75 11.93 9.87 -8.65
CA ASN A 75 12.69 11.11 -8.49
C ASN A 75 12.46 12.11 -9.65
N GLY A 76 11.19 12.21 -10.08
CA GLY A 76 10.79 13.07 -11.20
C GLY A 76 11.15 12.53 -12.59
N THR A 77 11.85 11.41 -12.68
CA THR A 77 12.19 10.76 -13.97
C THR A 77 11.13 9.72 -14.30
N LYS A 78 10.59 9.81 -15.52
CA LYS A 78 9.58 8.87 -16.00
C LYS A 78 10.15 7.47 -16.17
N VAL A 79 9.47 6.47 -15.61
CA VAL A 79 9.81 5.05 -15.83
C VAL A 79 9.30 4.62 -17.19
N SER A 80 10.13 3.90 -17.93
CA SER A 80 9.73 3.35 -19.25
C SER A 80 8.58 2.35 -19.09
N ALA A 81 7.55 2.48 -19.92
CA ALA A 81 6.44 1.53 -19.96
C ALA A 81 6.91 0.09 -20.29
N ALA A 82 8.02 -0.06 -21.02
CA ALA A 82 8.62 -1.35 -21.35
C ALA A 82 9.20 -2.08 -20.12
N SER A 83 9.44 -1.37 -19.01
CA SER A 83 9.87 -1.98 -17.75
C SER A 83 8.75 -2.73 -17.02
N PHE A 84 7.50 -2.55 -17.46
CA PHE A 84 6.34 -3.17 -16.81
C PHE A 84 5.90 -4.43 -17.53
N THR A 85 5.78 -5.52 -16.78
CA THR A 85 5.21 -6.79 -17.23
C THR A 85 3.75 -6.90 -16.79
N ASN A 86 2.87 -7.33 -17.71
CA ASN A 86 1.46 -7.57 -17.38
C ASN A 86 1.32 -8.75 -16.42
N VAL A 87 0.44 -8.62 -15.45
CA VAL A 87 0.01 -9.73 -14.60
C VAL A 87 -1.07 -10.50 -15.34
N THR A 88 -0.72 -11.65 -15.90
CA THR A 88 -1.65 -12.50 -16.70
C THR A 88 -2.77 -13.11 -15.87
N THR A 89 -2.55 -13.30 -14.56
CA THR A 89 -3.61 -13.57 -13.58
C THR A 89 -4.37 -12.27 -13.28
N CYS A 90 -5.52 -12.33 -12.59
CA CYS A 90 -6.36 -11.14 -12.31
C CYS A 90 -6.88 -10.43 -13.59
N ASN A 91 -7.24 -11.19 -14.62
CA ASN A 91 -7.82 -10.68 -15.86
C ASN A 91 -6.97 -9.62 -16.58
N ASN A 92 -5.65 -9.72 -16.48
CA ASN A 92 -4.69 -8.75 -17.05
C ASN A 92 -4.91 -7.29 -16.59
N LYS A 93 -5.55 -7.09 -15.44
CA LYS A 93 -5.88 -5.75 -14.95
C LYS A 93 -4.65 -4.97 -14.49
N TYR A 94 -3.59 -5.66 -14.08
CA TYR A 94 -2.42 -5.07 -13.43
C TYR A 94 -1.14 -5.29 -14.21
N ALA A 95 -0.16 -4.46 -13.93
CA ALA A 95 1.22 -4.61 -14.38
C ALA A 95 2.19 -4.35 -13.22
N TYR A 96 3.34 -5.01 -13.26
CA TYR A 96 4.37 -4.80 -12.26
C TYR A 96 5.73 -4.52 -12.91
N ALA A 97 6.56 -3.79 -12.21
CA ALA A 97 7.97 -3.60 -12.54
C ALA A 97 8.85 -3.88 -11.34
N GLN A 98 10.02 -4.44 -11.59
CA GLN A 98 11.11 -4.58 -10.63
C GLN A 98 12.22 -3.65 -11.08
N LEU A 99 12.53 -2.63 -10.30
CA LEU A 99 13.45 -1.57 -10.67
C LEU A 99 14.55 -1.44 -9.62
N ALA A 100 15.79 -1.40 -10.08
CA ALA A 100 16.89 -1.03 -9.22
C ALA A 100 16.78 0.44 -8.83
N VAL A 101 17.04 0.75 -7.57
CA VAL A 101 17.08 2.11 -7.05
C VAL A 101 18.47 2.42 -6.53
N SER A 102 18.93 3.64 -6.80
CA SER A 102 20.25 4.07 -6.39
C SER A 102 20.31 4.28 -4.88
N ASN A 103 21.42 3.85 -4.31
CA ASN A 103 21.79 4.10 -2.92
C ASN A 103 22.51 5.45 -2.81
N PRO A 104 22.51 6.13 -1.66
CA PRO A 104 21.96 5.79 -0.33
C PRO A 104 20.77 6.65 0.08
N SER A 105 20.08 7.24 -0.85
CA SER A 105 19.08 8.26 -0.55
C SER A 105 17.66 7.72 -0.62
N SER A 106 16.74 8.49 -0.12
CA SER A 106 15.32 8.28 -0.30
C SER A 106 14.95 8.46 -1.77
N ASN A 107 14.10 7.57 -2.28
CA ASN A 107 13.58 7.64 -3.64
C ASN A 107 12.08 7.99 -3.57
N LEU A 108 11.72 9.09 -4.22
CA LEU A 108 10.34 9.49 -4.38
C LEU A 108 9.72 8.73 -5.55
N ILE A 109 8.61 8.02 -5.31
CA ILE A 109 7.89 7.27 -6.32
C ILE A 109 6.47 7.82 -6.42
N GLU A 110 6.02 8.09 -7.64
CA GLU A 110 4.75 8.75 -7.91
C GLU A 110 4.00 8.03 -9.06
N CYS A 111 2.67 7.90 -8.90
CA CYS A 111 1.77 7.39 -9.92
C CYS A 111 0.34 7.87 -9.63
N ASP A 112 -0.20 8.79 -10.42
CA ASP A 112 -1.51 9.39 -10.19
C ASP A 112 -2.68 8.38 -10.18
N SER A 113 -2.51 7.25 -10.86
CA SER A 113 -3.51 6.16 -10.87
C SER A 113 -3.44 5.24 -9.65
N GLY A 114 -2.52 5.52 -8.73
CA GLY A 114 -2.28 4.69 -7.55
C GLY A 114 -1.40 3.47 -7.82
N MET A 115 -0.60 3.11 -6.83
CA MET A 115 0.37 2.02 -6.89
C MET A 115 0.54 1.33 -5.54
N ILE A 116 1.00 0.08 -5.55
CA ILE A 116 1.59 -0.60 -4.40
C ILE A 116 3.09 -0.65 -4.63
N VAL A 117 3.87 -0.27 -3.64
CA VAL A 117 5.32 -0.28 -3.70
C VAL A 117 5.88 -1.14 -2.56
N VAL A 118 6.75 -2.06 -2.91
CA VAL A 118 7.52 -2.87 -1.98
C VAL A 118 8.99 -2.60 -2.23
N ALA A 119 9.70 -2.19 -1.19
CA ALA A 119 11.13 -1.99 -1.22
C ALA A 119 11.86 -3.18 -0.63
N TYR A 120 12.99 -3.54 -1.20
CA TYR A 120 13.83 -4.57 -0.66
C TYR A 120 15.29 -4.38 -1.09
N GLY A 121 16.16 -4.98 -0.33
CA GLY A 121 17.59 -4.97 -0.62
C GLY A 121 18.26 -6.21 -0.11
N VAL A 122 19.42 -6.51 -0.70
CA VAL A 122 20.27 -7.63 -0.31
C VAL A 122 21.74 -7.20 -0.24
N GLY A 123 22.44 -7.85 0.65
CA GLY A 123 23.86 -7.77 0.82
C GLY A 123 24.43 -9.08 1.38
N PRO A 124 25.74 -9.19 1.63
CA PRO A 124 26.32 -10.34 2.28
C PRO A 124 25.66 -10.59 3.65
N TYR A 125 24.98 -11.72 3.80
CA TYR A 125 24.29 -12.16 5.03
C TYR A 125 23.22 -11.21 5.56
N GLU A 126 22.73 -10.28 4.73
CA GLU A 126 21.72 -9.30 5.12
C GLU A 126 20.68 -9.10 4.04
N SER A 127 19.44 -8.88 4.45
CA SER A 127 18.31 -8.47 3.59
C SER A 127 17.32 -7.63 4.36
N TYR A 128 16.57 -6.84 3.63
CA TYR A 128 15.34 -6.23 4.12
C TYR A 128 14.24 -6.29 3.08
N SER A 129 13.00 -6.28 3.51
CA SER A 129 11.84 -5.99 2.67
C SER A 129 10.76 -5.31 3.49
N TYR A 130 10.06 -4.36 2.88
CA TYR A 130 8.93 -3.69 3.52
C TYR A 130 7.96 -3.13 2.47
N SER A 131 6.70 -3.01 2.84
CA SER A 131 5.73 -2.23 2.08
C SER A 131 6.00 -0.75 2.29
N ALA A 132 6.10 0.01 1.21
CA ALA A 132 6.38 1.45 1.26
C ALA A 132 5.14 2.29 1.63
N GLY A 133 4.23 1.73 2.39
CA GLY A 133 3.02 2.33 2.89
C GLY A 133 1.74 1.75 2.29
N ALA A 134 0.62 2.16 2.83
CA ALA A 134 -0.71 1.79 2.39
C ALA A 134 -1.66 2.96 2.64
N LEU A 135 -2.60 3.17 1.73
CA LEU A 135 -3.68 4.13 1.94
C LEU A 135 -4.72 3.48 2.85
N PHE A 136 -4.96 4.10 3.98
CA PHE A 136 -6.11 3.77 4.81
C PHE A 136 -7.22 4.77 4.49
N GLU A 137 -8.39 4.26 4.12
CA GLU A 137 -9.54 5.14 3.99
C GLU A 137 -9.81 5.79 5.36
N ASN A 138 -9.83 7.11 5.36
CA ASN A 138 -10.25 7.85 6.54
C ASN A 138 -11.76 7.64 6.67
N ILE A 139 -12.18 6.86 7.65
CA ILE A 139 -13.61 6.71 7.95
C ILE A 139 -14.02 7.98 8.68
N GLU A 140 -14.52 8.94 7.93
CA GLU A 140 -15.10 10.14 8.51
C GLU A 140 -16.54 9.84 8.91
N PHE A 141 -16.81 9.99 10.20
CA PHE A 141 -18.16 10.04 10.74
C PHE A 141 -18.50 11.47 11.06
N ASP A 142 -19.53 11.97 10.44
CA ASP A 142 -20.15 13.24 10.84
C ASP A 142 -21.56 12.97 11.38
N PHE A 143 -21.96 13.74 12.37
CA PHE A 143 -23.33 13.69 12.87
C PHE A 143 -23.86 15.11 13.05
N SER A 144 -25.09 15.32 12.68
CA SER A 144 -25.78 16.58 12.88
C SER A 144 -27.05 16.38 13.70
N ILE A 145 -27.33 17.37 14.54
CA ILE A 145 -28.55 17.43 15.33
C ILE A 145 -29.33 18.64 14.83
N THR A 146 -30.49 18.38 14.25
CA THR A 146 -31.36 19.46 13.81
C THR A 146 -32.59 19.53 14.72
N ARG A 147 -32.83 20.70 15.28
CA ARG A 147 -33.97 20.98 16.14
C ARG A 147 -34.75 22.14 15.55
N SER A 148 -36.04 21.93 15.31
CA SER A 148 -36.90 22.94 14.70
C SER A 148 -37.53 23.94 15.70
N GLY A 149 -37.28 23.80 16.99
CA GLY A 149 -37.85 24.68 18.03
C GLY A 149 -37.10 24.63 19.36
N LYS A 150 -37.42 25.58 20.25
CA LYS A 150 -36.80 25.71 21.58
C LYS A 150 -37.51 24.87 22.68
N CYS A 151 -38.67 24.29 22.39
CA CYS A 151 -39.43 23.52 23.35
C CYS A 151 -38.92 22.07 23.48
N PRO A 152 -38.91 21.48 24.70
CA PRO A 152 -38.47 20.10 24.92
C PRO A 152 -39.25 19.02 24.16
N SER A 153 -40.49 19.32 23.80
CA SER A 153 -41.39 18.40 23.09
C SER A 153 -41.24 18.39 21.55
N VAL A 154 -40.34 19.21 21.00
CA VAL A 154 -40.15 19.24 19.56
C VAL A 154 -39.26 18.06 19.16
N PRO A 155 -39.65 17.27 18.14
CA PRO A 155 -38.80 16.18 17.63
C PRO A 155 -37.39 16.66 17.22
N VAL A 156 -36.39 15.89 17.56
CA VAL A 156 -35.02 16.12 17.19
C VAL A 156 -34.65 15.11 16.11
N THR A 157 -34.16 15.60 14.99
CA THR A 157 -33.64 14.72 13.94
C THR A 157 -32.15 14.55 14.14
N LEU A 158 -31.71 13.30 14.31
CA LEU A 158 -30.32 12.90 14.33
C LEU A 158 -29.97 12.31 12.97
N LYS A 159 -28.94 12.84 12.36
CA LYS A 159 -28.43 12.34 11.07
C LYS A 159 -26.95 12.01 11.21
N SER A 160 -26.59 10.80 10.85
CA SER A 160 -25.18 10.41 10.67
C SER A 160 -24.87 10.26 9.19
N THR A 161 -23.70 10.69 8.80
CA THR A 161 -23.12 10.45 7.49
C THR A 161 -21.78 9.77 7.66
N SER A 162 -21.48 8.79 6.80
CA SER A 162 -20.20 8.10 6.79
C SER A 162 -19.72 7.99 5.35
N THR A 163 -18.42 8.08 5.15
CA THR A 163 -17.78 7.85 3.85
C THR A 163 -17.83 6.40 3.40
N THR A 164 -18.12 5.49 4.32
CA THR A 164 -18.31 4.05 4.05
C THR A 164 -19.70 3.58 4.45
N THR A 165 -20.19 2.52 3.80
CA THR A 165 -21.47 1.91 4.17
C THR A 165 -21.34 1.22 5.52
N ALA A 166 -21.96 1.80 6.56
CA ALA A 166 -22.02 1.18 7.87
C ALA A 166 -23.01 -0.01 7.86
N LYS A 167 -22.61 -1.15 8.42
CA LYS A 167 -23.50 -2.31 8.59
C LYS A 167 -24.58 -2.09 9.65
N ALA A 168 -24.28 -1.27 10.65
CA ALA A 168 -25.20 -0.88 11.71
C ALA A 168 -24.76 0.44 12.34
N ILE A 169 -25.71 1.24 12.77
CA ILE A 169 -25.48 2.47 13.54
C ILE A 169 -26.27 2.34 14.82
N LYS A 170 -25.60 2.47 15.97
CA LYS A 170 -26.22 2.44 17.29
C LYS A 170 -26.06 3.82 17.94
N TRP A 171 -27.18 4.40 18.38
CA TRP A 171 -27.19 5.63 19.15
C TRP A 171 -27.34 5.30 20.63
N GLU A 172 -26.44 5.81 21.45
CA GLU A 172 -26.53 5.68 22.92
C GLU A 172 -26.69 7.07 23.52
N PHE A 173 -27.78 7.26 24.22
CA PHE A 173 -28.09 8.50 24.91
C PHE A 173 -27.82 8.30 26.41
N GLY A 174 -26.75 8.91 26.91
CA GLY A 174 -26.46 8.93 28.35
C GLY A 174 -27.34 9.95 29.04
N CYS A 175 -28.33 9.51 29.80
CA CYS A 175 -29.02 10.36 30.77
C CYS A 175 -28.24 10.35 32.07
N LYS A 176 -27.56 11.46 32.39
CA LYS A 176 -27.17 11.74 33.77
C LYS A 176 -28.31 12.52 34.42
N TYR A 177 -28.99 11.92 35.39
CA TYR A 177 -29.89 12.58 36.33
C TYR A 177 -29.05 13.28 37.41
#